data_74673fa1570a6fbac25bbd50592ec06c
#
_entry.id   74673fa1570a6fbac25bbd50592ec06c
#
_cell.length_a   1.000
_cell.length_b   1.000
_cell.length_c   1.000
_cell.angle_alpha   90.00
_cell.angle_beta   90.00
_cell.angle_gamma   90.00
#
_symmetry.space_group_name_H-M   'P 1'
#
loop_
_entity.id
_entity.type
_entity.pdbx_description
1 polymer ?
#
loop_
_entity_poly.entity_id
_entity_poly.type
_entity_poly.pdbx_seq_one_letter_code
_entity_poly.pdbx_strand_id
1 'polypeptide(L)'
;MGARKKNSANAIKEARRTVAMASLNDCPTSPRKMRLMADLIRGMEVAKALYVLKHSSKEASIRLEKLLISALSNWQTKNPDSSVDAGLVVQSISVDGGRMLKRIQPAPQGRAHRVRKRSNHVTLIVGRIAEEVSPSSDNA
;
A
#
# COMPACT_ATOMS: atom_id res chain seq x y z
N MET A 1 -25.90 -23.10 -13.38
CA MET A 1 -25.59 -21.64 -13.23
C MET A 1 -24.56 -21.44 -12.13
N GLY A 2 -23.29 -21.35 -12.38
CA GLY A 2 -22.31 -21.11 -11.30
C GLY A 2 -20.86 -21.40 -11.62
N ALA A 3 -20.56 -22.27 -12.59
CA ALA A 3 -19.18 -22.66 -12.90
C ALA A 3 -18.31 -21.45 -13.28
N ARG A 4 -18.78 -20.54 -14.13
CA ARG A 4 -18.04 -19.35 -14.57
C ARG A 4 -17.69 -18.43 -13.40
N LYS A 5 -18.64 -18.14 -12.49
CA LYS A 5 -18.40 -17.31 -11.30
C LYS A 5 -17.43 -18.00 -10.32
N LYS A 6 -17.59 -19.31 -10.14
CA LYS A 6 -16.68 -20.11 -9.29
C LYS A 6 -15.26 -20.14 -9.85
N ASN A 7 -15.10 -20.36 -11.15
CA ASN A 7 -13.78 -20.38 -11.81
C ASN A 7 -13.11 -19.00 -11.74
N SER A 8 -13.82 -17.92 -12.00
CA SER A 8 -13.31 -16.54 -11.86
C SER A 8 -12.92 -16.24 -10.40
N ALA A 9 -13.74 -16.63 -9.43
CA ALA A 9 -13.42 -16.45 -8.01
C ALA A 9 -12.19 -17.26 -7.58
N ASN A 10 -12.03 -18.49 -8.08
CA ASN A 10 -10.87 -19.32 -7.78
C ASN A 10 -9.61 -18.74 -8.40
N ALA A 11 -9.64 -18.28 -9.66
CA ALA A 11 -8.51 -17.62 -10.32
C ALA A 11 -8.05 -16.37 -9.55
N ILE A 12 -8.99 -15.54 -9.06
CA ILE A 12 -8.65 -14.37 -8.23
C ILE A 12 -8.01 -14.79 -6.90
N LYS A 13 -8.51 -15.87 -6.27
CA LYS A 13 -7.93 -16.38 -5.02
C LYS A 13 -6.52 -16.92 -5.23
N GLU A 14 -6.27 -17.63 -6.30
CA GLU A 14 -4.96 -18.17 -6.67
C GLU A 14 -3.96 -17.04 -6.95
N ALA A 15 -4.35 -16.05 -7.74
CA ALA A 15 -3.53 -14.88 -7.99
C ALA A 15 -3.15 -14.12 -6.69
N ARG A 16 -4.08 -14.01 -5.73
CA ARG A 16 -3.80 -13.38 -4.43
C ARG A 16 -2.86 -14.19 -3.54
N ARG A 17 -2.77 -15.51 -3.72
CA ARG A 17 -1.85 -16.36 -2.94
C ARG A 17 -0.38 -16.07 -3.27
N THR A 18 -0.08 -15.73 -4.50
CA THR A 18 1.28 -15.45 -4.96
C THR A 18 1.75 -14.03 -4.62
N VAL A 19 0.82 -13.08 -4.51
CA VAL A 19 1.13 -11.66 -4.28
C VAL A 19 1.39 -11.39 -2.80
N ALA A 20 2.55 -10.81 -2.48
CA ALA A 20 2.86 -10.34 -1.13
C ALA A 20 2.20 -8.97 -0.86
N MET A 21 1.14 -8.99 -0.09
CA MET A 21 0.29 -7.83 0.19
C MET A 21 0.17 -7.59 1.69
N ALA A 22 0.14 -6.34 2.10
CA ALA A 22 -0.26 -5.91 3.44
C ALA A 22 -1.32 -4.81 3.35
N SER A 23 -2.25 -4.81 4.28
CA SER A 23 -3.32 -3.81 4.36
C SER A 23 -3.43 -3.19 5.75
N LEU A 24 -3.63 -1.88 5.80
CA LEU A 24 -3.88 -1.12 7.01
C LEU A 24 -5.28 -0.52 6.90
N ASN A 25 -6.20 -1.00 7.73
CA ASN A 25 -7.59 -0.55 7.72
C ASN A 25 -7.84 0.48 8.81
N ASP A 26 -8.81 1.38 8.57
CA ASP A 26 -9.32 2.40 9.50
C ASP A 26 -8.23 3.26 10.16
N CYS A 27 -7.19 3.60 9.41
CA CYS A 27 -6.13 4.47 9.90
C CYS A 27 -6.67 5.89 10.15
N PRO A 28 -6.56 6.45 11.38
CA PRO A 28 -7.18 7.73 11.75
C PRO A 28 -6.40 8.96 11.24
N THR A 29 -5.81 8.88 10.07
CA THR A 29 -5.14 9.98 9.38
C THR A 29 -5.90 10.36 8.10
N SER A 30 -5.76 11.62 7.68
CA SER A 30 -6.40 12.07 6.44
C SER A 30 -5.81 11.35 5.23
N PRO A 31 -6.64 10.86 4.27
CA PRO A 31 -6.15 10.23 3.03
C PRO A 31 -5.17 11.10 2.25
N ARG A 32 -5.41 12.43 2.21
CA ARG A 32 -4.52 13.38 1.52
C ARG A 32 -3.10 13.38 2.10
N LYS A 33 -2.97 13.34 3.43
CA LYS A 33 -1.66 13.30 4.11
C LYS A 33 -0.98 11.95 3.90
N MET A 34 -1.75 10.86 3.88
CA MET A 34 -1.22 9.52 3.64
C MET A 34 -0.72 9.35 2.19
N ARG A 35 -1.46 9.90 1.20
CA ARG A 35 -1.08 9.83 -0.21
C ARG A 35 0.26 10.51 -0.50
N LEU A 36 0.57 11.62 0.15
CA LEU A 36 1.88 12.28 -0.02
C LEU A 36 3.06 11.36 0.27
N MET A 37 2.93 10.55 1.33
CA MET A 37 3.98 9.59 1.67
C MET A 37 3.92 8.32 0.81
N ALA A 38 2.72 7.90 0.42
CA ALA A 38 2.53 6.77 -0.49
C ALA A 38 3.12 7.04 -1.87
N ASP A 39 2.90 8.25 -2.41
CA ASP A 39 3.42 8.65 -3.71
C ASP A 39 4.97 8.74 -3.71
N LEU A 40 5.55 9.12 -2.57
CA LEU A 40 7.01 9.19 -2.42
C LEU A 40 7.68 7.82 -2.53
N ILE A 41 7.07 6.77 -1.99
CA ILE A 41 7.66 5.42 -1.93
C ILE A 41 7.20 4.49 -3.07
N ARG A 42 6.23 4.91 -3.87
CA ARG A 42 5.74 4.09 -5.00
C ARG A 42 6.84 3.84 -6.02
N GLY A 43 7.03 2.57 -6.42
CA GLY A 43 8.06 2.16 -7.37
C GLY A 43 9.48 2.18 -6.82
N MET A 44 9.66 2.54 -5.55
CA MET A 44 10.97 2.59 -4.90
C MET A 44 11.39 1.21 -4.39
N GLU A 45 12.70 0.97 -4.39
CA GLU A 45 13.29 -0.20 -3.75
C GLU A 45 12.94 -0.23 -2.26
N VAL A 46 12.62 -1.40 -1.72
CA VAL A 46 12.10 -1.54 -0.36
C VAL A 46 13.10 -1.04 0.70
N ALA A 47 14.39 -1.29 0.53
CA ALA A 47 15.43 -0.80 1.43
C ALA A 47 15.47 0.72 1.48
N LYS A 48 15.42 1.37 0.31
CA LYS A 48 15.35 2.85 0.20
C LYS A 48 14.05 3.41 0.76
N ALA A 49 12.92 2.73 0.49
CA ALA A 49 11.62 3.14 0.99
C ALA A 49 11.57 3.12 2.52
N LEU A 50 12.12 2.08 3.17
CA LEU A 50 12.23 2.02 4.63
C LEU A 50 13.10 3.15 5.19
N TYR A 51 14.24 3.43 4.56
CA TYR A 51 15.12 4.53 4.96
C TYR A 51 14.39 5.87 4.89
N VAL A 52 13.73 6.17 3.77
CA VAL A 52 12.97 7.41 3.57
C VAL A 52 11.83 7.55 4.59
N LEU A 53 11.08 6.48 4.86
CA LEU A 53 9.98 6.48 5.83
C LEU A 53 10.49 6.72 7.25
N LYS A 54 11.59 6.10 7.63
CA LYS A 54 12.20 6.23 8.97
C LYS A 54 12.70 7.64 9.25
N HIS A 55 13.26 8.34 8.26
CA HIS A 55 13.81 9.69 8.41
C HIS A 55 12.79 10.80 8.16
N SER A 56 11.57 10.46 7.76
CA SER A 56 10.50 11.44 7.55
C SER A 56 9.86 11.87 8.87
N SER A 57 9.71 13.18 9.08
CA SER A 57 9.04 13.76 10.25
C SER A 57 7.50 13.63 10.25
N LYS A 58 6.91 13.07 9.18
CA LYS A 58 5.44 12.99 9.03
C LYS A 58 4.88 11.78 9.77
N GLU A 59 3.79 11.95 10.54
CA GLU A 59 3.12 10.84 11.25
C GLU A 59 2.71 9.69 10.31
N ALA A 60 2.33 9.99 9.08
CA ALA A 60 1.95 9.00 8.08
C ALA A 60 3.09 8.01 7.77
N SER A 61 4.36 8.45 7.84
CA SER A 61 5.52 7.60 7.56
C SER A 61 5.68 6.47 8.55
N ILE A 62 5.47 6.71 9.84
CA ILE A 62 5.56 5.70 10.90
C ILE A 62 4.58 4.54 10.66
N ARG A 63 3.39 4.88 10.15
CA ARG A 63 2.35 3.88 9.85
C ARG A 63 2.68 3.08 8.60
N LEU A 64 3.19 3.75 7.56
CA LEU A 64 3.61 3.11 6.32
C LEU A 64 4.87 2.26 6.51
N GLU A 65 5.81 2.66 7.36
CA GLU A 65 6.97 1.87 7.73
C GLU A 65 6.55 0.51 8.31
N LYS A 66 5.67 0.51 9.31
CA LYS A 66 5.14 -0.73 9.91
C LYS A 66 4.40 -1.60 8.88
N LEU A 67 3.62 -0.98 8.00
CA LEU A 67 2.91 -1.68 6.94
C LEU A 67 3.88 -2.33 5.95
N LEU A 68 4.95 -1.63 5.58
CA LEU A 68 5.97 -2.14 4.67
C LEU A 68 6.75 -3.31 5.29
N ILE A 69 7.10 -3.24 6.58
CA ILE A 69 7.71 -4.36 7.32
C ILE A 69 6.78 -5.57 7.34
N SER A 70 5.48 -5.36 7.56
CA SER A 70 4.48 -6.44 7.50
C SER A 70 4.40 -7.07 6.10
N ALA A 71 4.45 -6.26 5.03
CA ALA A 71 4.47 -6.75 3.66
C ALA A 71 5.72 -7.58 3.35
N LEU A 72 6.88 -7.17 3.89
CA LEU A 72 8.13 -7.92 3.78
C LEU A 72 8.05 -9.28 4.46
N SER A 73 7.52 -9.33 5.69
CA SER A 73 7.32 -10.60 6.41
C SER A 73 6.39 -11.54 5.65
N ASN A 74 5.31 -10.99 5.06
CA ASN A 74 4.40 -11.76 4.21
C ASN A 74 5.09 -12.28 2.95
N TRP A 75 6.00 -11.48 2.38
CA TRP A 75 6.79 -11.90 1.21
C TRP A 75 7.76 -13.03 1.55
N GLN A 76 8.48 -12.93 2.68
CA GLN A 76 9.38 -13.97 3.17
C GLN A 76 8.66 -15.30 3.42
N THR A 77 7.48 -15.25 4.05
CA THR A 77 6.66 -16.43 4.30
C THR A 77 6.24 -17.14 3.02
N LYS A 78 6.00 -16.37 1.94
CA LYS A 78 5.61 -16.92 0.64
C LYS A 78 6.80 -17.39 -0.21
N ASN A 79 7.98 -16.86 0.03
CA ASN A 79 9.20 -17.13 -0.74
C ASN A 79 10.37 -17.46 0.20
N PRO A 80 10.34 -18.59 0.92
CA PRO A 80 11.36 -18.92 1.92
C PRO A 80 12.76 -19.08 1.32
N ASP A 81 12.85 -19.53 0.07
CA ASP A 81 14.11 -19.77 -0.64
C ASP A 81 14.74 -18.51 -1.25
N SER A 82 14.08 -17.35 -1.11
CA SER A 82 14.53 -16.10 -1.73
C SER A 82 15.01 -15.11 -0.68
N SER A 83 16.21 -14.53 -0.88
CA SER A 83 16.71 -13.46 -0.02
C SER A 83 15.90 -12.18 -0.18
N VAL A 84 15.73 -11.44 0.90
CA VAL A 84 15.02 -10.14 0.92
C VAL A 84 15.76 -9.08 0.09
N ASP A 85 17.09 -9.22 -0.03
CA ASP A 85 17.97 -8.31 -0.74
C ASP A 85 17.89 -8.44 -2.28
N ALA A 86 17.06 -9.35 -2.79
CA ALA A 86 16.93 -9.64 -4.22
C ALA A 86 16.08 -8.60 -4.98
N GLY A 87 16.36 -7.32 -4.84
CA GLY A 87 15.74 -6.27 -5.67
C GLY A 87 14.23 -6.13 -5.48
N LEU A 88 13.74 -6.20 -4.25
CA LEU A 88 12.33 -5.98 -3.94
C LEU A 88 11.95 -4.51 -4.06
N VAL A 89 10.81 -4.25 -4.71
CA VAL A 89 10.26 -2.91 -4.89
C VAL A 89 8.83 -2.81 -4.38
N VAL A 90 8.44 -1.61 -4.03
CA VAL A 90 7.03 -1.26 -3.77
C VAL A 90 6.30 -1.21 -5.10
N GLN A 91 5.71 -2.34 -5.49
CA GLN A 91 5.08 -2.52 -6.80
C GLN A 91 3.83 -1.65 -6.94
N SER A 92 2.98 -1.64 -5.93
CA SER A 92 1.83 -0.75 -5.87
C SER A 92 1.48 -0.36 -4.45
N ILE A 93 0.96 0.85 -4.29
CA ILE A 93 0.40 1.34 -3.04
C ILE A 93 -0.84 2.17 -3.34
N SER A 94 -1.98 1.79 -2.77
CA SER A 94 -3.24 2.50 -2.88
C SER A 94 -3.70 3.02 -1.52
N VAL A 95 -4.31 4.21 -1.53
CA VAL A 95 -4.84 4.87 -0.34
C VAL A 95 -6.28 5.27 -0.59
N ASP A 96 -7.19 4.54 0.04
CA ASP A 96 -8.62 4.71 -0.10
C ASP A 96 -9.22 5.49 1.06
N GLY A 97 -10.35 6.14 0.82
CA GLY A 97 -11.09 6.86 1.85
C GLY A 97 -11.80 5.90 2.80
N GLY A 98 -11.57 6.05 4.10
CA GLY A 98 -12.25 5.28 5.13
C GLY A 98 -13.39 6.04 5.79
N ARG A 99 -13.84 5.52 6.92
CA ARG A 99 -14.89 6.08 7.75
C ARG A 99 -14.54 7.50 8.21
N MET A 100 -15.54 8.35 8.35
CA MET A 100 -15.39 9.75 8.71
C MET A 100 -16.16 10.06 10.00
N LEU A 101 -15.47 10.66 10.97
CA LEU A 101 -16.10 11.19 12.17
C LEU A 101 -16.48 12.66 11.95
N LYS A 102 -17.74 12.97 12.16
CA LYS A 102 -18.26 14.35 12.07
C LYS A 102 -18.17 14.99 13.45
N ARG A 103 -17.66 16.24 13.51
CA ARG A 103 -17.59 17.07 14.72
C ARG A 103 -18.09 18.47 14.38
N ILE A 104 -18.47 19.19 15.40
CA ILE A 104 -18.92 20.58 15.30
C ILE A 104 -17.89 21.44 16.06
N GLN A 105 -17.48 22.52 15.44
CA GLN A 105 -16.65 23.56 16.04
C GLN A 105 -17.48 24.84 16.15
N PRO A 106 -17.62 25.41 17.35
CA PRO A 106 -18.34 26.67 17.53
C PRO A 106 -17.67 27.79 16.73
N ALA A 107 -18.48 28.68 16.18
CA ALA A 107 -18.05 29.87 15.47
C ALA A 107 -18.76 31.12 16.07
N PRO A 108 -18.26 32.33 15.83
CA PRO A 108 -18.91 33.59 16.27
C PRO A 108 -20.36 33.67 15.84
N GLN A 109 -21.14 34.45 16.58
CA GLN A 109 -22.59 34.72 16.30
C GLN A 109 -23.49 33.46 16.34
N GLY A 110 -23.20 32.47 17.22
CA GLY A 110 -24.03 31.29 17.36
C GLY A 110 -23.99 30.34 16.17
N ARG A 111 -23.03 30.51 15.24
CA ARG A 111 -22.82 29.60 14.09
C ARG A 111 -21.96 28.41 14.50
N ALA A 112 -22.01 27.34 13.70
CA ALA A 112 -21.19 26.16 13.90
C ALA A 112 -20.56 25.69 12.58
N HIS A 113 -19.26 25.39 12.62
CA HIS A 113 -18.54 24.81 11.51
C HIS A 113 -18.45 23.29 11.65
N ARG A 114 -18.67 22.59 10.55
CA ARG A 114 -18.58 21.13 10.51
C ARG A 114 -17.13 20.72 10.26
N VAL A 115 -16.56 19.95 11.20
CA VAL A 115 -15.25 19.33 11.07
C VAL A 115 -15.43 17.86 10.70
N ARG A 116 -14.69 17.39 9.70
CA ARG A 116 -14.67 16.01 9.24
C ARG A 116 -13.31 15.38 9.54
N LYS A 117 -13.22 14.53 10.57
CA LYS A 117 -12.03 13.73 10.85
C LYS A 117 -12.10 12.47 9.99
N ARG A 118 -11.30 12.43 8.91
CA ARG A 118 -11.30 11.36 7.92
C ARG A 118 -10.31 10.27 8.32
N SER A 119 -10.65 9.02 8.08
CA SER A 119 -9.75 7.87 8.09
C SER A 119 -9.45 7.37 6.69
N ASN A 120 -8.50 6.46 6.58
CA ASN A 120 -8.09 5.87 5.31
C ASN A 120 -7.82 4.37 5.47
N HIS A 121 -7.80 3.69 4.33
CA HIS A 121 -7.34 2.33 4.17
C HIS A 121 -6.15 2.36 3.23
N VAL A 122 -5.08 1.64 3.57
CA VAL A 122 -3.89 1.54 2.73
C VAL A 122 -3.68 0.08 2.36
N THR A 123 -3.50 -0.18 1.08
CA THR A 123 -3.10 -1.49 0.57
C THR A 123 -1.75 -1.35 -0.12
N LEU A 124 -0.78 -2.17 0.26
CA LEU A 124 0.58 -2.15 -0.25
C LEU A 124 0.94 -3.53 -0.78
N ILE A 125 1.53 -3.57 -1.97
CA ILE A 125 2.02 -4.77 -2.64
C ILE A 125 3.51 -4.63 -2.88
N VAL A 126 4.25 -5.65 -2.46
CA VAL A 126 5.69 -5.76 -2.68
C VAL A 126 5.94 -6.90 -3.67
N GLY A 127 6.84 -6.68 -4.60
CA GLY A 127 7.24 -7.67 -5.59
C GLY A 127 8.63 -7.40 -6.13
N ARG A 128 9.16 -8.33 -6.92
CA ARG A 128 10.40 -8.10 -7.68
C ARG A 128 10.10 -7.21 -8.88
N ILE A 129 11.09 -6.46 -9.32
CA ILE A 129 11.06 -5.85 -10.64
C ILE A 129 10.98 -7.02 -11.63
N ALA A 130 9.92 -7.10 -12.45
CA ALA A 130 9.96 -7.93 -13.63
C ALA A 130 11.11 -7.37 -14.47
N GLU A 131 12.17 -8.16 -14.67
CA GLU A 131 13.15 -7.83 -15.71
C GLU A 131 12.35 -7.69 -17.00
N GLU A 132 12.31 -6.48 -17.57
CA GLU A 132 11.81 -6.30 -18.90
C GLU A 132 12.67 -7.21 -19.78
N VAL A 133 12.07 -8.29 -20.25
CA VAL A 133 12.66 -9.11 -21.31
C VAL A 133 12.78 -8.15 -22.48
N SER A 134 13.99 -7.59 -22.63
CA SER A 134 14.35 -6.84 -23.83
C SER A 134 14.02 -7.74 -25.02
N PRO A 135 13.20 -7.30 -25.98
CA PRO A 135 12.96 -8.09 -27.16
C PRO A 135 14.33 -8.29 -27.83
N SER A 136 14.75 -9.55 -27.89
CA SER A 136 15.94 -9.94 -28.63
C SER A 136 15.82 -9.37 -30.02
N SER A 137 16.71 -8.44 -30.35
CA SER A 137 16.93 -7.94 -31.67
C SER A 137 17.68 -9.03 -32.50
N ASP A 138 16.99 -10.10 -32.83
CA ASP A 138 17.45 -11.07 -33.80
C ASP A 138 16.57 -10.92 -35.04
N ASN A 139 16.94 -9.96 -35.87
CA ASN A 139 16.67 -9.97 -37.30
C ASN A 139 17.73 -9.11 -37.97
N ALA A 140 18.81 -9.77 -38.34
CA ALA A 140 19.67 -9.38 -39.40
C ALA A 140 19.70 -10.50 -40.43
#